data_239f721aadbdfe6f539a65a967b269d0
#
_entry.id   239f721aadbdfe6f539a65a967b269d0
#
_cell.length_a   1.000
_cell.length_b   1.000
_cell.length_c   1.000
_cell.angle_alpha   90.00
_cell.angle_beta   90.00
_cell.angle_gamma   90.00
#
_symmetry.space_group_name_H-M   'P 1'
#
loop_
_entity.id
_entity.type
_entity.pdbx_description
1 polymer ?
#
loop_
_entity_poly.entity_id
_entity_poly.type
_entity_poly.pdbx_seq_one_letter_code
_entity_poly.pdbx_strand_id
1 'polypeptide(L)'
;LGNVLHRILQTIAEEGLNEWGIERIDQMAPKIKSALLGEGLPFEQNEKILQQILLGIRNTLQDPKGQWILANHEEGRAEYPLTQFSENRFFRKIIDRTFIENDIRWIIDYKTSRHEGKGIDIKEFLNNEVVRYKPQLDSYATLFKEYGEIRPIKKALYFPMHKAWREI
;
A
#
# COMPACT_ATOMS: atom_id res chain seq x y z
N LEU A 1 9.47 -7.78 2.89
CA LEU A 1 8.12 -7.65 3.49
C LEU A 1 7.25 -6.74 2.63
N GLY A 2 7.64 -5.48 2.44
CA GLY A 2 6.84 -4.48 1.72
C GLY A 2 6.45 -4.94 0.32
N ASN A 3 7.40 -5.25 -0.53
CA ASN A 3 7.17 -5.63 -1.93
C ASN A 3 6.19 -6.81 -2.10
N VAL A 4 6.29 -7.84 -1.23
CA VAL A 4 5.41 -9.00 -1.32
C VAL A 4 4.00 -8.65 -0.88
N LEU A 5 3.84 -7.89 0.21
CA LEU A 5 2.53 -7.44 0.68
C LEU A 5 1.85 -6.53 -0.36
N HIS A 6 2.56 -5.56 -0.93
CA HIS A 6 2.01 -4.66 -1.97
C HIS A 6 1.51 -5.44 -3.18
N ARG A 7 2.27 -6.42 -3.70
CA ARG A 7 1.82 -7.28 -4.79
C ARG A 7 0.54 -8.04 -4.47
N ILE A 8 0.40 -8.53 -3.24
CA ILE A 8 -0.83 -9.25 -2.85
C ILE A 8 -2.00 -8.28 -2.77
N LEU A 9 -1.83 -7.10 -2.18
CA LEU A 9 -2.86 -6.06 -2.13
C LEU A 9 -3.25 -5.61 -3.55
N GLN A 10 -2.30 -5.51 -4.47
CA GLN A 10 -2.55 -5.29 -5.90
C GLN A 10 -3.44 -6.39 -6.47
N THR A 11 -3.07 -7.65 -6.28
CA THR A 11 -3.84 -8.79 -6.78
C THR A 11 -5.27 -8.79 -6.24
N ILE A 12 -5.46 -8.49 -4.95
CA ILE A 12 -6.78 -8.37 -4.33
C ILE A 12 -7.60 -7.25 -4.99
N ALA A 13 -7.00 -6.09 -5.22
CA ALA A 13 -7.68 -4.96 -5.85
C ALA A 13 -8.04 -5.23 -7.32
N GLU A 14 -7.27 -6.03 -8.04
CA GLU A 14 -7.49 -6.40 -9.44
C GLU A 14 -8.53 -7.52 -9.59
N GLU A 15 -8.51 -8.52 -8.71
CA GLU A 15 -9.44 -9.66 -8.76
C GLU A 15 -10.78 -9.35 -8.08
N GLY A 16 -10.81 -8.41 -7.14
CA GLY A 16 -11.97 -8.01 -6.36
C GLY A 16 -12.07 -8.70 -5.00
N LEU A 17 -12.58 -7.96 -4.02
CA LEU A 17 -12.68 -8.37 -2.61
C LEU A 17 -13.48 -9.67 -2.40
N ASN A 18 -14.52 -9.91 -3.21
CA ASN A 18 -15.39 -11.07 -3.09
C ASN A 18 -14.67 -12.40 -3.32
N GLU A 19 -13.56 -12.37 -4.06
CA GLU A 19 -12.73 -13.53 -4.35
C GLU A 19 -11.78 -13.90 -3.19
N TRP A 20 -11.70 -13.04 -2.15
CA TRP A 20 -10.69 -13.15 -1.11
C TRP A 20 -11.30 -13.40 0.28
N GLY A 21 -11.49 -14.68 0.60
CA GLY A 21 -11.85 -15.15 1.95
C GLY A 21 -10.62 -15.60 2.76
N ILE A 22 -10.84 -15.91 4.04
CA ILE A 22 -9.79 -16.39 4.96
C ILE A 22 -9.10 -17.64 4.41
N GLU A 23 -9.85 -18.59 3.85
CA GLU A 23 -9.31 -19.83 3.28
C GLU A 23 -8.32 -19.56 2.14
N ARG A 24 -8.64 -18.61 1.27
CA ARG A 24 -7.76 -18.24 0.17
C ARG A 24 -6.45 -17.60 0.65
N ILE A 25 -6.52 -16.79 1.70
CA ILE A 25 -5.33 -16.20 2.32
C ILE A 25 -4.41 -17.30 2.85
N ASP A 26 -4.97 -18.30 3.52
CA ASP A 26 -4.20 -19.41 4.07
C ASP A 26 -3.56 -20.27 2.95
N GLN A 27 -4.28 -20.46 1.84
CA GLN A 27 -3.76 -21.14 0.64
C GLN A 27 -2.62 -20.37 -0.05
N MET A 28 -2.51 -19.06 0.17
CA MET A 28 -1.41 -18.25 -0.35
C MET A 28 -0.10 -18.43 0.41
N ALA A 29 -0.11 -18.94 1.64
CA ALA A 29 1.08 -19.07 2.48
C ALA A 29 2.27 -19.77 1.80
N PRO A 30 2.10 -20.91 1.08
CA PRO A 30 3.21 -21.56 0.36
C PRO A 30 3.79 -20.68 -0.76
N LYS A 31 2.93 -19.95 -1.50
CA LYS A 31 3.36 -19.05 -2.57
C LYS A 31 4.13 -17.85 -2.03
N ILE A 32 3.67 -17.28 -0.91
CA ILE A 32 4.35 -16.18 -0.22
C ILE A 32 5.71 -16.65 0.27
N LYS A 33 5.77 -17.83 0.89
CA LYS A 33 7.02 -18.42 1.37
C LYS A 33 8.03 -18.64 0.22
N SER A 34 7.57 -19.13 -0.91
CA SER A 34 8.41 -19.30 -2.12
C SER A 34 8.93 -17.94 -2.63
N ALA A 35 8.09 -16.91 -2.66
CA ALA A 35 8.49 -15.57 -3.06
C ALA A 35 9.55 -14.96 -2.13
N LEU A 36 9.41 -15.16 -0.82
CA LEU A 36 10.38 -14.71 0.18
C LEU A 36 11.74 -15.40 0.03
N LEU A 37 11.75 -16.69 -0.27
CA LEU A 37 12.99 -17.43 -0.55
C LEU A 37 13.69 -16.89 -1.80
N GLY A 38 12.93 -16.51 -2.82
CA GLY A 38 13.44 -15.88 -4.04
C GLY A 38 14.08 -14.50 -3.82
N GLU A 39 13.71 -13.79 -2.76
CA GLU A 39 14.33 -12.52 -2.36
C GLU A 39 15.63 -12.69 -1.54
N GLY A 40 16.10 -13.92 -1.33
CA GLY A 40 17.37 -14.21 -0.67
C GLY A 40 17.36 -14.04 0.85
N LEU A 41 16.18 -14.00 1.47
CA LEU A 41 16.05 -13.88 2.93
C LEU A 41 16.44 -15.18 3.65
N PRO A 42 17.10 -15.12 4.82
CA PRO A 42 17.42 -16.29 5.64
C PRO A 42 16.15 -17.05 6.03
N PHE A 43 16.22 -18.38 5.99
CA PHE A 43 15.07 -19.27 6.26
C PHE A 43 14.39 -19.00 7.61
N GLU A 44 15.17 -18.71 8.66
CA GLU A 44 14.64 -18.41 10.01
C GLU A 44 13.84 -17.11 10.06
N GLN A 45 14.15 -16.14 9.20
CA GLN A 45 13.41 -14.89 9.12
C GLN A 45 12.13 -15.02 8.26
N ASN A 46 12.12 -15.97 7.34
CA ASN A 46 11.00 -16.16 6.41
C ASN A 46 9.68 -16.47 7.12
N GLU A 47 9.70 -17.30 8.15
CA GLU A 47 8.48 -17.65 8.89
C GLU A 47 7.88 -16.42 9.60
N LYS A 48 8.71 -15.62 10.26
CA LYS A 48 8.26 -14.37 10.90
C LYS A 48 7.70 -13.38 9.90
N ILE A 49 8.37 -13.23 8.76
CA ILE A 49 7.94 -12.32 7.68
C ILE A 49 6.64 -12.83 7.05
N LEU A 50 6.52 -14.14 6.81
CA LEU A 50 5.29 -14.76 6.31
C LEU A 50 4.10 -14.44 7.22
N GLN A 51 4.23 -14.65 8.54
CA GLN A 51 3.16 -14.36 9.49
C GLN A 51 2.79 -12.86 9.48
N GLN A 52 3.76 -11.98 9.33
CA GLN A 52 3.50 -10.55 9.21
C GLN A 52 2.73 -10.19 7.94
N ILE A 53 3.09 -10.79 6.80
CA ILE A 53 2.37 -10.58 5.53
C ILE A 53 0.93 -11.06 5.66
N LEU A 54 0.73 -12.28 6.15
CA LEU A 54 -0.61 -12.84 6.37
C LEU A 54 -1.46 -11.98 7.31
N LEU A 55 -0.84 -11.47 8.39
CA LEU A 55 -1.50 -10.55 9.31
C LEU A 55 -1.91 -9.25 8.60
N GLY A 56 -1.00 -8.64 7.83
CA GLY A 56 -1.28 -7.42 7.08
C GLY A 56 -2.44 -7.59 6.10
N ILE A 57 -2.49 -8.72 5.38
CA ILE A 57 -3.58 -9.04 4.46
C ILE A 57 -4.91 -9.19 5.22
N ARG A 58 -4.94 -10.02 6.27
CA ARG A 58 -6.14 -10.23 7.09
C ARG A 58 -6.65 -8.92 7.69
N ASN A 59 -5.75 -8.11 8.24
CA ASN A 59 -6.08 -6.80 8.77
C ASN A 59 -6.73 -5.91 7.73
N THR A 60 -6.17 -5.83 6.52
CA THR A 60 -6.68 -4.99 5.44
C THR A 60 -8.07 -5.46 4.99
N LEU A 61 -8.29 -6.77 4.87
CA LEU A 61 -9.59 -7.33 4.48
C LEU A 61 -10.65 -7.23 5.57
N GLN A 62 -10.28 -7.11 6.83
CA GLN A 62 -11.19 -6.93 7.96
C GLN A 62 -11.46 -5.46 8.30
N ASP A 63 -10.59 -4.55 7.87
CA ASP A 63 -10.73 -3.12 8.14
C ASP A 63 -11.64 -2.45 7.08
N PRO A 64 -12.72 -1.77 7.48
CA PRO A 64 -13.59 -1.05 6.54
C PRO A 64 -12.82 -0.08 5.62
N LYS A 65 -11.77 0.58 6.14
CA LYS A 65 -10.94 1.46 5.34
C LYS A 65 -10.08 0.67 4.34
N GLY A 66 -9.53 -0.45 4.75
CA GLY A 66 -8.79 -1.37 3.88
C GLY A 66 -9.68 -1.92 2.77
N GLN A 67 -10.89 -2.35 3.08
CA GLN A 67 -11.88 -2.82 2.09
C GLN A 67 -12.23 -1.71 1.10
N TRP A 68 -12.48 -0.49 1.58
CA TRP A 68 -12.72 0.66 0.72
C TRP A 68 -11.55 0.93 -0.24
N ILE A 69 -10.31 0.91 0.24
CA ILE A 69 -9.14 1.13 -0.61
C ILE A 69 -9.04 0.07 -1.72
N LEU A 70 -9.34 -1.19 -1.40
CA LEU A 70 -9.21 -2.32 -2.34
C LEU A 70 -10.44 -2.52 -3.22
N ALA A 71 -11.55 -1.85 -2.92
CA ALA A 71 -12.79 -1.97 -3.70
C ALA A 71 -12.58 -1.53 -5.17
N ASN A 72 -13.53 -1.91 -6.02
CA ASN A 72 -13.56 -1.44 -7.39
C ASN A 72 -14.05 0.01 -7.43
N HIS A 73 -13.20 0.90 -7.91
CA HIS A 73 -13.45 2.33 -8.06
C HIS A 73 -13.23 2.77 -9.50
N GLU A 74 -13.80 3.91 -9.85
CA GLU A 74 -13.55 4.59 -11.14
C GLU A 74 -12.06 4.86 -11.31
N GLU A 75 -11.49 4.52 -12.47
CA GLU A 75 -10.06 4.62 -12.76
C GLU A 75 -9.14 4.00 -11.69
N GLY A 76 -9.63 2.96 -11.01
CA GLY A 76 -8.86 2.24 -9.99
C GLY A 76 -7.63 1.56 -10.58
N ARG A 77 -6.45 1.89 -10.09
CA ARG A 77 -5.16 1.29 -10.47
C ARG A 77 -4.35 0.93 -9.23
N ALA A 78 -3.63 -0.17 -9.30
CA ALA A 78 -2.66 -0.58 -8.30
C ALA A 78 -1.28 -0.69 -8.96
N GLU A 79 -0.21 -0.47 -8.21
CA GLU A 79 1.17 -0.42 -8.72
C GLU A 79 1.29 0.46 -9.99
N TYR A 80 0.64 1.63 -9.94
CA TYR A 80 0.49 2.49 -11.11
C TYR A 80 1.78 3.26 -11.43
N PRO A 81 2.42 3.01 -12.59
CA PRO A 81 3.67 3.67 -12.94
C PRO A 81 3.41 5.08 -13.47
N LEU A 82 4.13 6.05 -12.92
CA LEU A 82 4.26 7.39 -13.47
C LEU A 82 5.71 7.65 -13.85
N THR A 83 5.93 8.37 -14.94
CA THR A 83 7.25 8.78 -15.38
C THR A 83 7.42 10.27 -15.16
N GLN A 84 8.44 10.66 -14.43
CA GLN A 84 8.84 12.04 -14.25
C GLN A 84 10.08 12.33 -15.10
N PHE A 85 10.06 13.42 -15.87
CA PHE A 85 11.24 13.96 -16.51
C PHE A 85 11.78 15.11 -15.66
N SER A 86 13.00 14.95 -15.13
CA SER A 86 13.68 15.97 -14.32
C SER A 86 15.19 15.84 -14.52
N GLU A 87 15.90 16.96 -14.48
CA GLU A 87 17.36 17.01 -14.61
C GLU A 87 17.90 16.23 -15.83
N ASN A 88 17.18 16.34 -16.96
CA ASN A 88 17.52 15.65 -18.22
C ASN A 88 17.49 14.12 -18.14
N ARG A 89 16.72 13.54 -17.20
CA ARG A 89 16.55 12.10 -16.97
C ARG A 89 15.10 11.74 -16.72
N PHE A 90 14.75 10.51 -17.05
CA PHE A 90 13.45 9.92 -16.71
C PHE A 90 13.54 9.16 -15.40
N PHE A 91 12.65 9.47 -14.48
CA PHE A 91 12.47 8.76 -13.22
C PHE A 91 11.11 8.07 -13.23
N ARG A 92 11.12 6.76 -12.96
CA ARG A 92 9.89 6.01 -12.78
C ARG A 92 9.49 6.05 -11.32
N LYS A 93 8.26 6.45 -11.05
CA LYS A 93 7.59 6.37 -9.73
C LYS A 93 6.44 5.40 -9.84
N ILE A 94 6.20 4.65 -8.79
CA ILE A 94 5.10 3.69 -8.72
C ILE A 94 4.21 4.10 -7.56
N ILE A 95 2.91 4.23 -7.82
CA ILE A 95 1.90 4.54 -6.83
C ILE A 95 1.21 3.25 -6.44
N ASP A 96 1.19 2.91 -5.16
CA ASP A 96 0.63 1.64 -4.68
C ASP A 96 -0.84 1.50 -5.04
N ARG A 97 -1.64 2.56 -4.82
CA ARG A 97 -3.06 2.58 -5.17
C ARG A 97 -3.53 3.99 -5.54
N THR A 98 -4.30 4.11 -6.62
CA THR A 98 -5.00 5.34 -7.02
C THR A 98 -6.36 5.02 -7.60
N PHE A 99 -7.33 5.92 -7.41
CA PHE A 99 -8.69 5.82 -7.97
C PHE A 99 -9.43 7.16 -7.86
N ILE A 100 -10.61 7.24 -8.49
CA ILE A 100 -11.54 8.35 -8.36
C ILE A 100 -12.73 7.91 -7.52
N GLU A 101 -13.11 8.74 -6.57
CA GLU A 101 -14.36 8.63 -5.84
C GLU A 101 -14.92 10.01 -5.50
N ASN A 102 -16.20 10.24 -5.77
CA ASN A 102 -16.87 11.53 -5.57
C ASN A 102 -16.13 12.71 -6.24
N ASP A 103 -15.65 12.49 -7.47
CA ASP A 103 -14.88 13.45 -8.26
C ASP A 103 -13.56 13.89 -7.60
N ILE A 104 -13.02 13.07 -6.72
CA ILE A 104 -11.73 13.26 -6.04
C ILE A 104 -10.78 12.16 -6.49
N ARG A 105 -9.57 12.55 -6.94
CA ARG A 105 -8.47 11.63 -7.17
C ARG A 105 -7.82 11.26 -5.83
N TRP A 106 -7.84 9.99 -5.47
CA TRP A 106 -7.12 9.46 -4.32
C TRP A 106 -5.77 8.89 -4.72
N ILE A 107 -4.75 9.21 -3.92
CA ILE A 107 -3.41 8.63 -4.00
C ILE A 107 -3.11 8.02 -2.64
N ILE A 108 -2.92 6.71 -2.61
CA ILE A 108 -2.73 5.94 -1.38
C ILE A 108 -1.44 5.16 -1.48
N ASP A 109 -0.66 5.21 -0.43
CA ASP A 109 0.60 4.50 -0.29
C ASP A 109 0.54 3.60 0.95
N TYR A 110 0.92 2.33 0.78
CA TYR A 110 0.92 1.34 1.86
C TYR A 110 2.23 1.38 2.63
N LYS A 111 2.15 1.43 3.94
CA LYS A 111 3.33 1.40 4.81
C LYS A 111 3.33 0.17 5.70
N THR A 112 4.37 -0.65 5.57
CA THR A 112 4.56 -1.87 6.33
C THR A 112 5.39 -1.67 7.59
N SER A 113 5.75 -0.40 7.89
CA SER A 113 6.43 -0.02 9.13
C SER A 113 5.60 -0.42 10.34
N ARG A 114 6.30 -0.86 11.38
CA ARG A 114 5.69 -1.36 12.62
C ARG A 114 6.08 -0.46 13.78
N HIS A 115 5.07 -0.18 14.61
CA HIS A 115 5.29 0.40 15.92
C HIS A 115 5.76 -0.71 16.88
N GLU A 116 7.00 -0.62 17.35
CA GLU A 116 7.60 -1.64 18.24
C GLU A 116 7.28 -1.45 19.73
N GLY A 117 6.41 -0.51 20.07
CA GLY A 117 6.00 -0.23 21.44
C GLY A 117 7.08 0.42 22.32
N LYS A 118 8.21 0.81 21.74
CA LYS A 118 9.33 1.42 22.49
C LYS A 118 9.27 2.94 22.44
N GLY A 119 8.89 3.56 23.53
CA GLY A 119 9.18 4.97 23.83
C GLY A 119 8.24 6.00 23.21
N ILE A 120 7.43 5.68 22.22
CA ILE A 120 6.45 6.60 21.62
C ILE A 120 5.06 5.94 21.52
N ASP A 121 4.02 6.76 21.57
CA ASP A 121 2.64 6.31 21.34
C ASP A 121 2.42 5.98 19.85
N ILE A 122 1.46 5.09 19.56
CA ILE A 122 1.06 4.72 18.19
C ILE A 122 0.63 5.95 17.38
N LYS A 123 -0.04 6.93 17.98
CA LYS A 123 -0.43 8.16 17.29
C LYS A 123 0.76 8.99 16.87
N GLU A 124 1.73 9.13 17.76
CA GLU A 124 2.99 9.83 17.48
C GLU A 124 3.78 9.11 16.39
N PHE A 125 3.89 7.78 16.47
CA PHE A 125 4.50 6.98 15.41
C PHE A 125 3.86 7.24 14.04
N LEU A 126 2.53 7.16 13.95
CA LEU A 126 1.80 7.38 12.70
C LEU A 126 1.97 8.83 12.17
N ASN A 127 2.02 9.81 13.06
CA ASN A 127 2.26 11.21 12.68
C ASN A 127 3.69 11.41 12.15
N ASN A 128 4.68 10.76 12.74
CA ASN A 128 6.06 10.79 12.26
C ASN A 128 6.18 10.15 10.87
N GLU A 129 5.46 9.06 10.61
CA GLU A 129 5.39 8.46 9.28
C GLU A 129 4.73 9.42 8.25
N VAL A 130 3.69 10.15 8.64
CA VAL A 130 3.09 11.20 7.79
C VAL A 130 4.14 12.25 7.40
N VAL A 131 4.86 12.79 8.35
CA VAL A 131 5.92 13.78 8.09
C VAL A 131 6.99 13.22 7.14
N ARG A 132 7.40 11.98 7.37
CA ARG A 132 8.43 11.29 6.58
C ARG A 132 8.03 11.09 5.12
N TYR A 133 6.76 10.71 4.86
CA TYR A 133 6.31 10.30 3.52
C TYR A 133 5.51 11.37 2.79
N LYS A 134 5.16 12.47 3.44
CA LYS A 134 4.47 13.60 2.81
C LYS A 134 5.15 14.09 1.52
N PRO A 135 6.48 14.30 1.46
CA PRO A 135 7.14 14.75 0.23
C PRO A 135 6.97 13.77 -0.95
N GLN A 136 6.95 12.46 -0.67
CA GLN A 136 6.72 11.43 -1.69
C GLN A 136 5.32 11.57 -2.28
N LEU A 137 4.29 11.64 -1.44
CA LEU A 137 2.90 11.78 -1.90
C LEU A 137 2.64 13.12 -2.57
N ASP A 138 3.26 14.19 -2.11
CA ASP A 138 3.19 15.51 -2.76
C ASP A 138 3.76 15.45 -4.18
N SER A 139 4.87 14.71 -4.37
CA SER A 139 5.46 14.52 -5.69
C SER A 139 4.55 13.72 -6.63
N TYR A 140 3.81 12.74 -6.12
CA TYR A 140 2.82 11.98 -6.91
C TYR A 140 1.66 12.89 -7.33
N ALA A 141 1.15 13.72 -6.42
CA ALA A 141 0.08 14.67 -6.72
C ALA A 141 0.52 15.70 -7.77
N THR A 142 1.75 16.18 -7.71
CA THR A 142 2.32 17.07 -8.73
C THR A 142 2.33 16.39 -10.10
N LEU A 143 2.79 15.15 -10.19
CA LEU A 143 2.81 14.39 -11.43
C LEU A 143 1.41 14.20 -12.00
N PHE A 144 0.41 13.86 -11.19
CA PHE A 144 -0.95 13.76 -11.68
C PHE A 144 -1.47 15.04 -12.31
N LYS A 145 -1.16 16.21 -11.70
CA LYS A 145 -1.51 17.52 -12.27
C LYS A 145 -0.78 17.79 -13.58
N GLU A 146 0.50 17.45 -13.67
CA GLU A 146 1.30 17.55 -14.91
C GLU A 146 0.73 16.66 -16.02
N TYR A 147 0.16 15.52 -15.69
CA TYR A 147 -0.53 14.62 -16.61
C TYR A 147 -1.98 15.02 -16.91
N GLY A 148 -2.44 16.19 -16.44
CA GLY A 148 -3.74 16.75 -16.76
C GLY A 148 -4.87 16.42 -15.78
N GLU A 149 -4.56 15.92 -14.58
CA GLU A 149 -5.59 15.74 -13.53
C GLU A 149 -6.08 17.11 -13.03
N ILE A 150 -7.35 17.39 -13.26
CA ILE A 150 -8.00 18.65 -12.87
C ILE A 150 -8.80 18.53 -11.56
N ARG A 151 -9.08 17.31 -11.11
CA ARG A 151 -9.84 17.04 -9.90
C ARG A 151 -9.04 17.41 -8.65
N PRO A 152 -9.72 17.68 -7.53
CA PRO A 152 -9.06 17.70 -6.24
C PRO A 152 -8.32 16.37 -5.99
N ILE A 153 -7.11 16.48 -5.46
CA ILE A 153 -6.29 15.30 -5.14
C ILE A 153 -6.21 15.17 -3.63
N LYS A 154 -6.61 14.01 -3.11
CA LYS A 154 -6.39 13.60 -1.73
C LYS A 154 -5.31 12.53 -1.65
N LYS A 155 -4.50 12.62 -0.61
CA LYS A 155 -3.35 11.74 -0.37
C LYS A 155 -3.47 11.10 0.98
N ALA A 156 -3.08 9.84 1.09
CA ALA A 156 -3.08 9.17 2.38
C ALA A 156 -2.06 8.04 2.47
N LEU A 157 -1.71 7.72 3.71
CA LEU A 157 -1.00 6.50 4.09
C LEU A 157 -1.97 5.50 4.70
N TYR A 158 -1.84 4.25 4.30
CA TYR A 158 -2.51 3.14 4.94
C TYR A 158 -1.49 2.16 5.52
N PHE A 159 -1.72 1.75 6.76
CA PHE A 159 -0.83 0.88 7.53
C PHE A 159 -1.51 -0.47 7.79
N PRO A 160 -1.32 -1.48 6.92
CA PRO A 160 -1.95 -2.79 7.06
C PRO A 160 -1.67 -3.47 8.41
N MET A 161 -0.48 -3.26 8.96
CA MET A 161 -0.08 -3.86 10.23
C MET A 161 -0.86 -3.32 11.44
N HIS A 162 -1.46 -2.12 11.32
CA HIS A 162 -2.10 -1.39 12.42
C HIS A 162 -3.58 -1.09 12.16
N LYS A 163 -4.15 -1.48 11.01
CA LYS A 163 -5.49 -1.04 10.55
C LYS A 163 -5.64 0.48 10.71
N ALA A 164 -4.61 1.23 10.29
CA ALA A 164 -4.55 2.65 10.51
C ALA A 164 -4.50 3.44 9.19
N TRP A 165 -5.13 4.60 9.20
CA TRP A 165 -5.26 5.51 8.09
C TRP A 165 -4.84 6.92 8.49
N ARG A 166 -4.10 7.62 7.59
CA ARG A 166 -3.73 9.03 7.75
C ARG A 166 -3.86 9.77 6.42
N GLU A 167 -4.78 10.73 6.36
CA GLU A 167 -4.79 11.72 5.27
C GLU A 167 -3.65 12.73 5.45
N ILE A 168 -3.14 13.25 4.31
CA ILE A 168 -2.02 14.19 4.23
C ILE A 168 -2.43 15.44 3.47
#